data_ef132b456b3f5ea284c372db1e6b0f3a
#
_entry.id   ef132b456b3f5ea284c372db1e6b0f3a
#
_cell.length_a   1.000
_cell.length_b   1.000
_cell.length_c   1.000
_cell.angle_alpha   90.00
_cell.angle_beta   90.00
_cell.angle_gamma   90.00
#
_symmetry.space_group_name_H-M   'P 1'
#
loop_
_entity.id
_entity.type
_entity.pdbx_description
1 polymer ?
#
loop_
_entity_poly.entity_id
_entity_poly.type
_entity_poly.pdbx_seq_one_letter_code
_entity_poly.pdbx_strand_id
1 'polypeptide(L)'
;MRHILKHRFLEQLSCCSDKLVIYIHIPFCRSFCTYCDFYSEVAAKCRRAEDETRQQEQFNAFAEALKKEMAYRAGELSDEVNTIYIGGGTPSVLPLSVYSSLVQELREAGIKAPFDEFTFEVNPEDVVDKGPAYIEGLMELGVNRISMGVQSFDDSVLKFMNRRHDSNTARRAYAILEEAGVQNISIDLIFGLPQLSDGQWEETLKEALAI
;
A
#
# COMPACT_ATOMS: atom_id res chain seq x y z
N MET A 1 16.67 -27.47 25.16
CA MET A 1 15.53 -26.53 25.39
C MET A 1 15.15 -25.64 24.19
N ARG A 2 15.98 -25.46 23.17
CA ARG A 2 15.64 -24.62 21.98
C ARG A 2 14.78 -25.31 20.90
N HIS A 3 14.70 -26.63 20.85
CA HIS A 3 13.94 -27.38 19.83
C HIS A 3 12.46 -27.58 20.17
N ILE A 4 12.08 -27.55 21.44
CA ILE A 4 10.68 -27.79 21.89
C ILE A 4 9.79 -26.56 21.65
N LEU A 5 10.35 -25.35 21.70
CA LEU A 5 9.61 -24.12 21.47
C LEU A 5 9.25 -23.89 19.99
N LYS A 6 10.08 -24.36 19.05
CA LYS A 6 9.78 -24.26 17.61
C LYS A 6 8.61 -25.16 17.19
N HIS A 7 8.52 -26.38 17.74
CA HIS A 7 7.45 -27.32 17.40
C HIS A 7 6.07 -26.85 17.91
N ARG A 8 5.99 -26.31 19.13
CA ARG A 8 4.73 -25.80 19.67
C ARG A 8 4.21 -24.53 18.98
N PHE A 9 5.13 -23.69 18.46
CA PHE A 9 4.72 -22.50 17.72
C PHE A 9 4.16 -22.84 16.34
N LEU A 10 4.70 -23.85 15.67
CA LEU A 10 4.21 -24.34 14.38
C LEU A 10 2.88 -25.11 14.52
N GLU A 11 2.67 -25.85 15.60
CA GLU A 11 1.39 -26.55 15.87
C GLU A 11 0.25 -25.59 16.22
N GLN A 12 0.54 -24.42 16.84
CA GLN A 12 -0.49 -23.38 17.06
C GLN A 12 -0.85 -22.62 15.80
N LEU A 13 0.00 -22.58 14.78
CA LEU A 13 -0.30 -22.01 13.48
C LEU A 13 -1.09 -22.96 12.57
N SER A 14 -1.08 -24.26 12.85
CA SER A 14 -1.83 -25.26 12.08
C SER A 14 -3.35 -25.30 12.40
N CYS A 15 -3.81 -24.48 13.31
CA CYS A 15 -5.24 -24.36 13.64
C CYS A 15 -5.95 -23.22 12.89
N CYS A 16 -5.22 -22.39 12.13
CA CYS A 16 -5.80 -21.50 11.12
C CYS A 16 -5.80 -22.27 9.80
N SER A 17 -6.95 -22.44 9.17
CA SER A 17 -7.07 -22.95 7.80
C SER A 17 -5.91 -22.45 6.94
N ASP A 18 -5.32 -23.33 6.11
CA ASP A 18 -4.14 -23.09 5.26
C ASP A 18 -4.38 -22.01 4.18
N LYS A 19 -4.83 -20.82 4.62
CA LYS A 19 -5.08 -19.67 3.75
C LYS A 19 -3.75 -19.03 3.38
N LEU A 20 -3.46 -19.00 2.10
CA LEU A 20 -2.27 -18.34 1.57
C LEU A 20 -2.50 -16.85 1.39
N VAL A 21 -1.48 -16.05 1.69
CA VAL A 21 -1.45 -14.61 1.49
C VAL A 21 -0.41 -14.28 0.43
N ILE A 22 -0.78 -13.49 -0.56
CA ILE A 22 0.15 -12.91 -1.52
C ILE A 22 0.51 -11.50 -1.06
N TYR A 23 1.78 -11.26 -0.75
CA TYR A 23 2.33 -9.92 -0.54
C TYR A 23 3.11 -9.49 -1.77
N ILE A 24 2.77 -8.31 -2.32
CA ILE A 24 3.45 -7.72 -3.48
C ILE A 24 4.10 -6.42 -3.02
N HIS A 25 5.44 -6.40 -3.06
CA HIS A 25 6.23 -5.24 -2.66
C HIS A 25 6.44 -4.29 -3.84
N ILE A 26 6.01 -3.05 -3.70
CA ILE A 26 6.25 -1.98 -4.67
C ILE A 26 7.41 -1.12 -4.15
N PRO A 27 8.58 -1.15 -4.80
CA PRO A 27 9.78 -0.50 -4.26
C PRO A 27 9.89 0.98 -4.63
N PHE A 28 8.80 1.66 -4.98
CA PHE A 28 8.85 3.05 -5.44
C PHE A 28 8.21 4.01 -4.46
N CYS A 29 8.90 5.16 -4.24
CA CYS A 29 8.37 6.32 -3.54
C CYS A 29 8.61 7.58 -4.37
N ARG A 30 7.85 8.65 -4.13
CA ARG A 30 8.14 9.97 -4.72
C ARG A 30 9.17 10.76 -3.90
N SER A 31 9.35 10.43 -2.62
CA SER A 31 10.35 11.02 -1.70
C SER A 31 10.64 10.06 -0.57
N PHE A 32 11.81 10.16 0.06
CA PHE A 32 12.10 9.43 1.28
C PHE A 32 11.53 10.16 2.50
N CYS A 33 10.89 9.43 3.38
CA CYS A 33 10.48 9.88 4.70
C CYS A 33 11.62 9.67 5.71
N THR A 34 11.78 10.58 6.67
CA THR A 34 12.91 10.56 7.63
C THR A 34 12.89 9.39 8.61
N TYR A 35 11.77 8.71 8.73
CA TYR A 35 11.53 7.59 9.66
C TYR A 35 11.50 6.22 8.99
N CYS A 36 11.52 6.17 7.64
CA CYS A 36 11.20 4.96 6.89
C CYS A 36 12.46 4.17 6.54
N ASP A 37 12.48 2.90 6.94
CA ASP A 37 13.55 1.93 6.65
C ASP A 37 13.10 0.87 5.63
N PHE A 38 11.92 1.02 5.01
CA PHE A 38 11.47 0.09 3.99
C PHE A 38 12.35 0.18 2.74
N TYR A 39 12.60 -0.98 2.13
CA TYR A 39 13.27 -1.02 0.85
C TYR A 39 12.46 -0.26 -0.19
N SER A 40 12.98 0.90 -0.61
CA SER A 40 12.35 1.72 -1.63
C SER A 40 13.37 2.56 -2.40
N GLU A 41 13.00 2.90 -3.63
CA GLU A 41 13.75 3.79 -4.50
C GLU A 41 12.88 5.02 -4.82
N VAL A 42 13.51 6.19 -4.91
CA VAL A 42 12.79 7.36 -5.39
C VAL A 42 12.59 7.22 -6.89
N ALA A 43 11.33 7.11 -7.31
CA ALA A 43 10.98 7.14 -8.72
C ALA A 43 11.52 8.42 -9.38
N ALA A 44 11.95 8.33 -10.64
CA ALA A 44 12.50 9.46 -11.36
C ALA A 44 11.57 10.67 -11.24
N LYS A 45 12.12 11.83 -10.82
CA LYS A 45 11.33 13.06 -10.66
C LYS A 45 11.03 13.62 -12.04
N CYS A 46 9.77 13.59 -12.44
CA CYS A 46 9.33 14.15 -13.72
C CYS A 46 9.41 15.68 -13.66
N ARG A 47 10.51 16.23 -14.15
CA ARG A 47 10.72 17.68 -14.37
C ARG A 47 10.73 18.05 -15.85
N ARG A 48 10.94 17.07 -16.73
CA ARG A 48 11.01 17.18 -18.19
C ARG A 48 10.36 15.95 -18.81
N ALA A 49 9.96 16.03 -20.06
CA ALA A 49 9.40 14.89 -20.80
C ALA A 49 10.32 13.67 -20.84
N GLU A 50 11.64 13.88 -20.87
CA GLU A 50 12.63 12.80 -20.79
C GLU A 50 12.59 12.06 -19.44
N ASP A 51 12.28 12.76 -18.35
CA ASP A 51 12.15 12.18 -17.03
C ASP A 51 10.89 11.33 -16.93
N GLU A 52 9.79 11.72 -17.58
CA GLU A 52 8.53 10.94 -17.66
C GLU A 52 8.76 9.64 -18.42
N THR A 53 9.47 9.70 -19.55
CA THR A 53 9.83 8.50 -20.32
C THR A 53 10.66 7.53 -19.47
N ARG A 54 11.67 8.04 -18.77
CA ARG A 54 12.53 7.22 -17.90
C ARG A 54 11.76 6.62 -16.73
N GLN A 55 10.83 7.36 -16.13
CA GLN A 55 9.97 6.84 -15.07
C GLN A 55 9.08 5.72 -15.61
N GLN A 56 8.46 5.90 -16.76
CA GLN A 56 7.62 4.89 -17.39
C GLN A 56 8.42 3.62 -17.76
N GLU A 57 9.64 3.77 -18.26
CA GLU A 57 10.55 2.65 -18.53
C GLU A 57 10.89 1.89 -17.24
N GLN A 58 11.14 2.59 -16.14
CA GLN A 58 11.39 1.99 -14.82
C GLN A 58 10.18 1.19 -14.34
N PHE A 59 8.97 1.74 -14.45
CA PHE A 59 7.73 1.05 -14.07
C PHE A 59 7.44 -0.16 -14.94
N ASN A 60 7.67 -0.04 -16.25
CA ASN A 60 7.49 -1.16 -17.19
C ASN A 60 8.49 -2.29 -16.90
N ALA A 61 9.76 -1.95 -16.66
CA ALA A 61 10.78 -2.94 -16.31
C ALA A 61 10.45 -3.70 -15.02
N PHE A 62 9.93 -2.99 -14.01
CA PHE A 62 9.45 -3.59 -12.77
C PHE A 62 8.24 -4.51 -13.02
N ALA A 63 7.24 -4.07 -13.78
CA ALA A 63 6.07 -4.87 -14.12
C ALA A 63 6.46 -6.17 -14.84
N GLU A 64 7.39 -6.11 -15.79
CA GLU A 64 7.90 -7.28 -16.49
C GLU A 64 8.70 -8.24 -15.58
N ALA A 65 9.46 -7.69 -14.62
CA ALA A 65 10.16 -8.50 -13.63
C ALA A 65 9.18 -9.23 -12.71
N LEU A 66 8.13 -8.53 -12.25
CA LEU A 66 7.08 -9.08 -11.41
C LEU A 66 6.30 -10.20 -12.13
N LYS A 67 5.96 -10.02 -13.41
CA LYS A 67 5.34 -11.09 -14.23
C LYS A 67 6.22 -12.34 -14.31
N LYS A 68 7.54 -12.17 -14.50
CA LYS A 68 8.48 -13.29 -14.53
C LYS A 68 8.54 -14.03 -13.19
N GLU A 69 8.54 -13.28 -12.08
CA GLU A 69 8.51 -13.88 -10.75
C GLU A 69 7.19 -14.66 -10.53
N MET A 70 6.05 -14.08 -10.88
CA MET A 70 4.76 -14.75 -10.79
C MET A 70 4.73 -16.06 -11.62
N ALA A 71 5.21 -16.00 -12.87
CA ALA A 71 5.30 -17.18 -13.71
C ALA A 71 6.22 -18.26 -13.11
N TYR A 72 7.35 -17.86 -12.52
CA TYR A 72 8.27 -18.77 -11.85
C TYR A 72 7.63 -19.42 -10.61
N ARG A 73 6.84 -18.65 -9.84
CA ARG A 73 6.16 -19.10 -8.63
C ARG A 73 4.76 -19.67 -8.87
N ALA A 74 4.32 -19.80 -10.12
CA ALA A 74 2.95 -20.25 -10.43
C ALA A 74 2.59 -21.59 -9.78
N GLY A 75 3.59 -22.50 -9.62
CA GLY A 75 3.39 -23.77 -8.92
C GLY A 75 3.23 -23.66 -7.37
N GLU A 76 3.54 -22.51 -6.79
CA GLU A 76 3.34 -22.22 -5.37
C GLU A 76 1.96 -21.57 -5.12
N LEU A 77 1.33 -21.04 -6.19
CA LEU A 77 0.02 -20.40 -6.13
C LEU A 77 -1.06 -21.49 -6.19
N SER A 78 -2.05 -21.37 -5.33
CA SER A 78 -3.21 -22.26 -5.30
C SER A 78 -4.49 -21.43 -5.21
N ASP A 79 -5.61 -22.06 -5.51
CA ASP A 79 -6.95 -21.52 -5.31
C ASP A 79 -7.33 -21.28 -3.84
N GLU A 80 -6.46 -21.64 -2.89
CA GLU A 80 -6.56 -21.30 -1.47
C GLU A 80 -6.10 -19.87 -1.14
N VAL A 81 -5.47 -19.15 -2.10
CA VAL A 81 -5.14 -17.74 -1.93
C VAL A 81 -6.43 -16.93 -1.90
N ASN A 82 -6.69 -16.31 -0.77
CA ASN A 82 -7.86 -15.46 -0.56
C ASN A 82 -7.52 -14.06 -0.05
N THR A 83 -6.25 -13.79 0.22
CA THR A 83 -5.77 -12.50 0.69
C THR A 83 -4.61 -12.01 -0.17
N ILE A 84 -4.72 -10.76 -0.62
CA ILE A 84 -3.67 -10.05 -1.37
C ILE A 84 -3.35 -8.76 -0.63
N TYR A 85 -2.08 -8.46 -0.50
CA TYR A 85 -1.60 -7.20 0.06
C TYR A 85 -0.58 -6.57 -0.87
N ILE A 86 -0.88 -5.38 -1.38
CA ILE A 86 0.05 -4.59 -2.19
C ILE A 86 0.54 -3.41 -1.35
N GLY A 87 1.81 -3.44 -1.00
CA GLY A 87 2.42 -2.47 -0.11
C GLY A 87 3.89 -2.22 -0.43
N GLY A 88 4.64 -1.69 0.53
CA GLY A 88 6.08 -1.48 0.45
C GLY A 88 6.50 -0.03 0.48
N GLY A 89 7.01 0.54 -0.62
CA GLY A 89 7.31 1.96 -0.73
C GLY A 89 6.00 2.78 -0.81
N THR A 90 5.46 2.91 -2.00
CA THR A 90 4.18 3.60 -2.21
C THR A 90 3.50 3.03 -3.46
N PRO A 91 2.61 2.05 -3.31
CA PRO A 91 1.90 1.47 -4.45
C PRO A 91 1.17 2.51 -5.30
N SER A 92 0.55 3.49 -4.68
CA SER A 92 -0.18 4.55 -5.39
C SER A 92 0.68 5.42 -6.32
N VAL A 93 1.99 5.27 -6.35
CA VAL A 93 2.87 5.93 -7.35
C VAL A 93 2.65 5.35 -8.75
N LEU A 94 2.44 4.04 -8.86
CA LEU A 94 2.28 3.37 -10.16
C LEU A 94 0.93 3.67 -10.82
N PRO A 95 0.86 3.64 -12.15
CA PRO A 95 -0.42 3.77 -12.87
C PRO A 95 -1.29 2.51 -12.70
N LEU A 96 -2.60 2.69 -12.81
CA LEU A 96 -3.58 1.60 -12.69
C LEU A 96 -3.33 0.46 -13.68
N SER A 97 -2.81 0.77 -14.87
CA SER A 97 -2.51 -0.23 -15.91
C SER A 97 -1.53 -1.32 -15.47
N VAL A 98 -0.59 -1.00 -14.57
CA VAL A 98 0.33 -2.00 -14.00
C VAL A 98 -0.45 -3.00 -13.16
N TYR A 99 -1.39 -2.53 -12.33
CA TYR A 99 -2.21 -3.39 -11.48
C TYR A 99 -3.24 -4.18 -12.27
N SER A 100 -3.81 -3.60 -13.34
CA SER A 100 -4.68 -4.33 -14.27
C SER A 100 -3.96 -5.52 -14.88
N SER A 101 -2.73 -5.33 -15.35
CA SER A 101 -1.90 -6.41 -15.89
C SER A 101 -1.58 -7.46 -14.81
N LEU A 102 -1.21 -7.03 -13.60
CA LEU A 102 -0.91 -7.91 -12.49
C LEU A 102 -2.10 -8.78 -12.10
N VAL A 103 -3.28 -8.19 -11.94
CA VAL A 103 -4.50 -8.93 -11.61
C VAL A 103 -4.88 -9.91 -12.71
N GLN A 104 -4.64 -9.57 -13.98
CA GLN A 104 -4.84 -10.48 -15.08
C GLN A 104 -3.92 -11.70 -14.99
N GLU A 105 -2.63 -11.51 -14.70
CA GLU A 105 -1.68 -12.62 -14.50
C GLU A 105 -2.10 -13.52 -13.32
N LEU A 106 -2.56 -12.92 -12.20
CA LEU A 106 -3.10 -13.69 -11.07
C LEU A 106 -4.31 -14.54 -11.49
N ARG A 107 -5.23 -13.99 -12.27
CA ARG A 107 -6.40 -14.72 -12.78
C ARG A 107 -6.01 -15.87 -13.70
N GLU A 108 -5.00 -15.68 -14.54
CA GLU A 108 -4.45 -16.72 -15.43
C GLU A 108 -3.75 -17.82 -14.64
N ALA A 109 -3.11 -17.47 -13.50
CA ALA A 109 -2.55 -18.43 -12.55
C ALA A 109 -3.62 -19.16 -11.70
N GLY A 110 -4.91 -18.86 -11.89
CA GLY A 110 -6.01 -19.51 -11.16
C GLY A 110 -6.51 -18.73 -9.92
N ILE A 111 -5.84 -17.64 -9.55
CA ILE A 111 -6.21 -16.80 -8.39
C ILE A 111 -7.33 -15.84 -8.81
N LYS A 112 -8.51 -15.97 -8.23
CA LYS A 112 -9.72 -15.26 -8.69
C LYS A 112 -10.45 -14.60 -7.53
N ALA A 113 -11.00 -13.42 -7.81
CA ALA A 113 -11.98 -12.79 -6.93
C ALA A 113 -13.25 -13.65 -6.77
N PRO A 114 -14.02 -13.49 -5.68
CA PRO A 114 -13.81 -12.51 -4.64
C PRO A 114 -12.68 -12.90 -3.67
N PHE A 115 -11.93 -11.90 -3.19
CA PHE A 115 -10.94 -12.07 -2.13
C PHE A 115 -11.58 -11.75 -0.77
N ASP A 116 -11.18 -12.46 0.29
CA ASP A 116 -11.57 -12.11 1.66
C ASP A 116 -11.00 -10.73 2.00
N GLU A 117 -9.72 -10.49 1.64
CA GLU A 117 -9.09 -9.18 1.72
C GLU A 117 -8.15 -8.96 0.52
N PHE A 118 -8.31 -7.83 -0.14
CA PHE A 118 -7.35 -7.29 -1.08
C PHE A 118 -7.00 -5.87 -0.65
N THR A 119 -5.91 -5.75 0.11
CA THR A 119 -5.42 -4.49 0.64
C THR A 119 -4.49 -3.80 -0.35
N PHE A 120 -4.66 -2.49 -0.46
CA PHE A 120 -3.79 -1.61 -1.24
C PHE A 120 -3.36 -0.40 -0.43
N GLU A 121 -2.04 -0.15 -0.35
CA GLU A 121 -1.50 1.02 0.35
C GLU A 121 -1.50 2.26 -0.54
N VAL A 122 -1.90 3.38 0.04
CA VAL A 122 -1.91 4.69 -0.64
C VAL A 122 -1.30 5.79 0.23
N ASN A 123 -0.77 6.81 -0.41
CA ASN A 123 -0.46 8.08 0.25
C ASN A 123 -1.57 9.11 -0.04
N PRO A 124 -1.90 10.00 0.93
CA PRO A 124 -2.95 11.01 0.76
C PRO A 124 -2.78 11.88 -0.49
N GLU A 125 -1.57 12.34 -0.78
CA GLU A 125 -1.30 13.16 -1.95
C GLU A 125 -1.58 12.44 -3.27
N ASP A 126 -1.31 11.13 -3.35
CA ASP A 126 -1.56 10.36 -4.57
C ASP A 126 -3.07 10.13 -4.78
N VAL A 127 -3.84 9.95 -3.71
CA VAL A 127 -5.30 9.86 -3.78
C VAL A 127 -5.90 11.15 -4.31
N VAL A 128 -5.44 12.30 -3.80
CA VAL A 128 -5.92 13.62 -4.25
C VAL A 128 -5.50 13.91 -5.68
N ASP A 129 -4.25 13.62 -6.05
CA ASP A 129 -3.72 13.88 -7.40
C ASP A 129 -4.40 13.03 -8.48
N LYS A 130 -4.69 11.75 -8.17
CA LYS A 130 -5.28 10.80 -9.13
C LYS A 130 -6.80 10.81 -9.13
N GLY A 131 -7.41 11.26 -8.05
CA GLY A 131 -8.85 11.42 -7.90
C GLY A 131 -9.63 10.10 -7.79
N PRO A 132 -10.99 10.20 -7.75
CA PRO A 132 -11.85 9.06 -7.48
C PRO A 132 -11.78 7.97 -8.55
N ALA A 133 -11.61 8.31 -9.81
CA ALA A 133 -11.53 7.33 -10.90
C ALA A 133 -10.39 6.32 -10.75
N TYR A 134 -9.27 6.71 -10.12
CA TYR A 134 -8.20 5.78 -9.81
C TYR A 134 -8.61 4.78 -8.72
N ILE A 135 -9.32 5.24 -7.71
CA ILE A 135 -9.81 4.42 -6.59
C ILE A 135 -10.88 3.44 -7.09
N GLU A 136 -11.84 3.94 -7.87
CA GLU A 136 -12.86 3.11 -8.53
C GLU A 136 -12.21 2.00 -9.38
N GLY A 137 -11.18 2.34 -10.16
CA GLY A 137 -10.44 1.37 -10.93
C GLY A 137 -9.72 0.32 -10.08
N LEU A 138 -9.19 0.67 -8.91
CA LEU A 138 -8.63 -0.30 -7.96
C LEU A 138 -9.72 -1.24 -7.42
N MET A 139 -10.89 -0.70 -7.08
CA MET A 139 -12.03 -1.51 -6.61
C MET A 139 -12.53 -2.48 -7.70
N GLU A 140 -12.59 -2.06 -8.96
CA GLU A 140 -12.92 -2.92 -10.10
C GLU A 140 -11.92 -4.08 -10.28
N LEU A 141 -10.67 -3.89 -9.88
CA LEU A 141 -9.66 -4.94 -9.88
C LEU A 141 -9.84 -5.94 -8.72
N GLY A 142 -10.68 -5.61 -7.73
CA GLY A 142 -10.98 -6.44 -6.58
C GLY A 142 -10.43 -5.93 -5.25
N VAL A 143 -9.76 -4.75 -5.23
CA VAL A 143 -9.33 -4.12 -3.98
C VAL A 143 -10.57 -3.81 -3.14
N ASN A 144 -10.59 -4.29 -1.89
CA ASN A 144 -11.70 -4.10 -0.97
C ASN A 144 -11.28 -3.48 0.37
N ARG A 145 -9.97 -3.20 0.53
CA ARG A 145 -9.41 -2.48 1.68
C ARG A 145 -8.33 -1.51 1.22
N ILE A 146 -8.39 -0.28 1.72
CA ILE A 146 -7.34 0.73 1.52
C ILE A 146 -6.65 1.00 2.85
N SER A 147 -5.29 0.96 2.86
CA SER A 147 -4.46 1.44 3.97
C SER A 147 -3.82 2.77 3.56
N MET A 148 -4.15 3.84 4.27
CA MET A 148 -3.68 5.18 3.94
C MET A 148 -2.64 5.68 4.96
N GLY A 149 -1.44 5.95 4.49
CA GLY A 149 -0.33 6.47 5.30
C GLY A 149 -0.50 7.95 5.65
N VAL A 150 -1.33 8.29 6.64
CA VAL A 150 -1.54 9.65 7.12
C VAL A 150 -0.39 10.11 8.02
N GLN A 151 0.01 9.28 8.95
CA GLN A 151 1.11 9.42 9.92
C GLN A 151 0.84 10.43 11.04
N SER A 152 0.27 11.61 10.76
CA SER A 152 -0.12 12.65 11.72
C SER A 152 -1.12 13.61 11.08
N PHE A 153 -1.88 14.33 11.90
CA PHE A 153 -2.66 15.51 11.50
C PHE A 153 -2.03 16.84 11.94
N ASP A 154 -0.80 16.81 12.46
CA ASP A 154 0.00 17.99 12.77
C ASP A 154 0.97 18.28 11.62
N ASP A 155 0.81 19.43 10.95
CA ASP A 155 1.61 19.80 9.78
C ASP A 155 3.10 19.99 10.10
N SER A 156 3.45 20.37 11.33
CA SER A 156 4.85 20.50 11.74
C SER A 156 5.51 19.12 11.87
N VAL A 157 4.78 18.14 12.35
CA VAL A 157 5.20 16.74 12.45
C VAL A 157 5.31 16.12 11.06
N LEU A 158 4.34 16.33 10.18
CA LEU A 158 4.38 15.88 8.79
C LEU A 158 5.59 16.45 8.04
N LYS A 159 5.87 17.74 8.23
CA LYS A 159 7.05 18.39 7.64
C LYS A 159 8.36 17.80 8.18
N PHE A 160 8.45 17.54 9.49
CA PHE A 160 9.61 16.88 10.09
C PHE A 160 9.84 15.49 9.51
N MET A 161 8.78 14.74 9.28
CA MET A 161 8.81 13.41 8.65
C MET A 161 9.12 13.45 7.14
N ASN A 162 9.28 14.64 6.55
CA ASN A 162 9.43 14.84 5.10
C ASN A 162 8.24 14.28 4.29
N ARG A 163 7.02 14.36 4.87
CA ARG A 163 5.79 13.99 4.14
C ARG A 163 5.47 15.05 3.09
N ARG A 164 4.85 14.62 2.00
CA ARG A 164 4.48 15.47 0.87
C ARG A 164 3.08 16.06 1.01
N HIS A 165 2.27 15.49 1.87
CA HIS A 165 0.92 15.96 2.19
C HIS A 165 0.90 16.75 3.50
N ASP A 166 -0.11 17.56 3.67
CA ASP A 166 -0.52 18.22 4.91
C ASP A 166 -1.81 17.60 5.47
N SER A 167 -2.24 18.04 6.63
CA SER A 167 -3.45 17.55 7.30
C SER A 167 -4.72 17.75 6.46
N ASN A 168 -4.81 18.85 5.70
CA ASN A 168 -5.94 19.09 4.79
C ASN A 168 -5.97 18.10 3.62
N THR A 169 -4.81 17.78 3.07
CA THR A 169 -4.68 16.78 2.02
C THR A 169 -5.10 15.40 2.53
N ALA A 170 -4.74 15.05 3.78
CA ALA A 170 -5.16 13.80 4.39
C ALA A 170 -6.69 13.69 4.52
N ARG A 171 -7.35 14.75 5.01
CA ARG A 171 -8.84 14.81 5.11
C ARG A 171 -9.50 14.72 3.72
N ARG A 172 -8.98 15.45 2.74
CA ARG A 172 -9.50 15.39 1.36
C ARG A 172 -9.33 14.00 0.75
N ALA A 173 -8.20 13.35 0.98
CA ALA A 173 -7.97 11.99 0.51
C ALA A 173 -8.98 11.02 1.13
N TYR A 174 -9.24 11.12 2.43
CA TYR A 174 -10.24 10.30 3.10
C TYR A 174 -11.63 10.51 2.49
N ALA A 175 -12.07 11.76 2.30
CA ALA A 175 -13.35 12.07 1.66
C ALA A 175 -13.46 11.48 0.24
N ILE A 176 -12.38 11.53 -0.55
CA ILE A 176 -12.36 10.91 -1.89
C ILE A 176 -12.54 9.38 -1.80
N LEU A 177 -11.92 8.72 -0.82
CA LEU A 177 -12.09 7.28 -0.62
C LEU A 177 -13.55 6.93 -0.25
N GLU A 178 -14.17 7.72 0.64
CA GLU A 178 -15.58 7.54 1.01
C GLU A 178 -16.53 7.79 -0.18
N GLU A 179 -16.33 8.88 -0.93
CA GLU A 179 -17.11 9.21 -2.11
C GLU A 179 -16.99 8.16 -3.21
N ALA A 180 -15.81 7.53 -3.36
CA ALA A 180 -15.59 6.41 -4.27
C ALA A 180 -16.24 5.10 -3.78
N GLY A 181 -16.77 5.06 -2.54
CA GLY A 181 -17.49 3.92 -1.99
C GLY A 181 -16.59 2.87 -1.32
N VAL A 182 -15.35 3.21 -0.94
CA VAL A 182 -14.47 2.30 -0.19
C VAL A 182 -15.05 2.06 1.19
N GLN A 183 -15.38 0.80 1.53
CA GLN A 183 -16.02 0.43 2.79
C GLN A 183 -15.04 0.10 3.92
N ASN A 184 -13.80 -0.26 3.58
CA ASN A 184 -12.79 -0.65 4.55
C ASN A 184 -11.54 0.22 4.36
N ILE A 185 -11.43 1.26 5.20
CA ILE A 185 -10.31 2.20 5.19
C ILE A 185 -9.59 2.09 6.53
N SER A 186 -8.29 1.87 6.52
CA SER A 186 -7.42 2.05 7.67
C SER A 186 -6.47 3.22 7.42
N ILE A 187 -6.16 3.95 8.48
CA ILE A 187 -5.16 5.01 8.46
C ILE A 187 -4.00 4.64 9.37
N ASP A 188 -2.78 4.85 8.89
CA ASP A 188 -1.58 4.61 9.66
C ASP A 188 -1.15 5.90 10.37
N LEU A 189 -0.85 5.81 11.65
CA LEU A 189 -0.37 6.92 12.49
C LEU A 189 0.94 6.54 13.16
N ILE A 190 1.86 7.50 13.29
CA ILE A 190 3.16 7.30 13.95
C ILE A 190 3.19 8.06 15.27
N PHE A 191 3.54 7.36 16.33
CA PHE A 191 3.77 7.91 17.67
C PHE A 191 5.25 7.80 18.08
N GLY A 192 5.61 8.47 19.19
CA GLY A 192 6.94 8.35 19.78
C GLY A 192 8.05 9.10 19.04
N LEU A 193 7.70 10.05 18.17
CA LEU A 193 8.69 10.92 17.52
C LEU A 193 9.24 11.94 18.53
N PRO A 194 10.56 12.26 18.48
CA PRO A 194 11.17 13.19 19.41
C PRO A 194 10.54 14.60 19.45
N GLN A 195 9.92 15.03 18.35
CA GLN A 195 9.26 16.32 18.19
C GLN A 195 7.75 16.27 18.44
N LEU A 196 7.19 15.10 18.70
CA LEU A 196 5.76 14.90 18.94
C LEU A 196 5.48 14.97 20.44
N SER A 197 4.80 16.02 20.89
CA SER A 197 4.30 16.11 22.26
C SER A 197 3.06 15.25 22.47
N ASP A 198 2.78 14.86 23.72
CA ASP A 198 1.58 14.10 24.07
C ASP A 198 0.29 14.83 23.63
N GLY A 199 0.25 16.17 23.75
CA GLY A 199 -0.90 16.97 23.30
C GLY A 199 -1.10 16.90 21.78
N GLN A 200 -0.04 16.97 20.99
CA GLN A 200 -0.15 16.81 19.52
C GLN A 200 -0.58 15.40 19.13
N TRP A 201 -0.12 14.39 19.89
CA TRP A 201 -0.57 13.01 19.69
C TRP A 201 -2.06 12.83 19.99
N GLU A 202 -2.53 13.40 21.14
CA GLU A 202 -3.96 13.38 21.47
C GLU A 202 -4.83 14.07 20.41
N GLU A 203 -4.41 15.23 19.89
CA GLU A 203 -5.13 15.92 18.82
C GLU A 203 -5.15 15.08 17.53
N THR A 204 -4.02 14.45 17.17
CA THR A 204 -3.96 13.54 16.02
C THR A 204 -4.96 12.37 16.18
N LEU A 205 -5.08 11.78 17.38
CA LEU A 205 -6.06 10.72 17.63
C LEU A 205 -7.50 11.21 17.55
N LYS A 206 -7.80 12.40 18.10
CA LYS A 206 -9.14 13.00 18.00
C LYS A 206 -9.54 13.26 16.55
N GLU A 207 -8.64 13.79 15.75
CA GLU A 207 -8.85 14.00 14.32
C GLU A 207 -9.11 12.68 13.58
N ALA A 208 -8.29 11.65 13.87
CA ALA A 208 -8.45 10.34 13.27
C ALA A 208 -9.78 9.64 13.60
N LEU A 209 -10.36 9.97 14.75
CA LEU A 209 -11.66 9.46 15.18
C LEU A 209 -12.84 10.29 14.65
N ALA A 210 -12.58 11.47 14.12
CA ALA A 210 -13.60 12.41 13.63
C ALA A 210 -13.84 12.32 12.12
N ILE A 211 -12.95 11.67 11.37
CA ILE A 211 -13.08 11.44 9.93
C ILE A 211 -13.75 10.12 9.63
#